data_90bed20c8130006e4fef53d9a5145d70
#
_entry.id   90bed20c8130006e4fef53d9a5145d70
#
_cell.length_a   1.000
_cell.length_b   1.000
_cell.length_c   1.000
_cell.angle_alpha   90.00
_cell.angle_beta   90.00
_cell.angle_gamma   90.00
#
_symmetry.space_group_name_H-M   'P 1'
#
loop_
_entity.id
_entity.type
_entity.pdbx_description
1 polymer ?
#
loop_
_entity_poly.entity_id
_entity_poly.type
_entity_poly.pdbx_seq_one_letter_code
_entity_poly.pdbx_strand_id
1 'polypeptide(L)'
;MTCGGSADGVERRIVGAEITPQHKEFIETRDMFWLATIDHEGRPTVSYKGGDPGFVRVVDTKTIAFPCYDGNGMFYSMGNLMGNSKVGMLFVNFYRPHRLRVQGLATIRDDDPLLANFFEAQMIVRVSVTEIFRNCPRYVHRYKKINASESVPRVGTKTPLAGWKRVDTVQSELAAKDQGRAEREGGTYSREEYEKYMANVSCSDVAVPDGESR
;
A
#
# COMPACT_ATOMS: atom_id res chain seq x y z
N MET A 1 29.78 1.57 -18.53
CA MET A 1 29.29 0.24 -18.97
C MET A 1 27.99 0.46 -19.71
N THR A 2 28.01 0.35 -21.03
CA THR A 2 26.83 0.54 -21.89
C THR A 2 26.14 -0.81 -22.06
N CYS A 3 25.06 -1.04 -21.31
CA CYS A 3 24.12 -2.14 -21.57
C CYS A 3 23.19 -1.81 -22.77
N GLY A 4 23.68 -1.06 -23.74
CA GLY A 4 22.83 -0.25 -24.65
C GLY A 4 22.22 -1.11 -25.73
N GLY A 5 22.09 -1.83 -26.37
CA GLY A 5 21.44 -2.37 -27.61
C GLY A 5 20.37 -3.44 -27.40
N SER A 6 20.54 -4.35 -26.46
CA SER A 6 19.57 -5.44 -26.21
C SER A 6 18.51 -5.05 -25.18
N ALA A 7 18.84 -4.18 -24.24
CA ALA A 7 17.90 -3.68 -23.22
C ALA A 7 16.80 -2.83 -23.86
N ASP A 8 17.14 -1.88 -24.71
CA ASP A 8 16.17 -0.99 -25.39
C ASP A 8 15.25 -1.76 -26.34
N GLY A 9 15.75 -2.83 -26.96
CA GLY A 9 14.94 -3.68 -27.85
C GLY A 9 13.94 -4.56 -27.08
N VAL A 10 14.32 -5.03 -25.89
CA VAL A 10 13.45 -5.79 -24.98
C VAL A 10 12.42 -4.86 -24.36
N GLU A 11 12.84 -3.69 -23.89
CA GLU A 11 11.97 -2.69 -23.29
C GLU A 11 10.82 -2.31 -24.24
N ARG A 12 11.13 -1.96 -25.47
CA ARG A 12 10.11 -1.62 -26.50
C ARG A 12 9.10 -2.74 -26.79
N ARG A 13 9.41 -3.99 -26.47
CA ARG A 13 8.54 -5.15 -26.71
C ARG A 13 7.65 -5.50 -25.53
N ILE A 14 8.05 -5.15 -24.32
CA ILE A 14 7.37 -5.57 -23.10
C ILE A 14 6.64 -4.44 -22.38
N VAL A 15 7.03 -3.18 -22.62
CA VAL A 15 6.38 -2.00 -22.01
C VAL A 15 5.15 -1.64 -22.83
N GLY A 16 4.00 -1.67 -22.19
CA GLY A 16 2.73 -1.24 -22.74
C GLY A 16 2.23 0.03 -22.05
N ALA A 17 1.32 0.73 -22.69
CA ALA A 17 0.62 1.90 -22.14
C ALA A 17 -0.82 1.59 -21.71
N GLU A 18 -1.25 0.34 -21.85
CA GLU A 18 -2.62 -0.09 -21.56
C GLU A 18 -2.68 -1.34 -20.70
N ILE A 19 -3.66 -1.36 -19.82
CA ILE A 19 -3.93 -2.47 -18.90
C ILE A 19 -4.71 -3.54 -19.67
N THR A 20 -4.10 -4.69 -19.86
CA THR A 20 -4.77 -5.86 -20.45
C THR A 20 -5.67 -6.57 -19.43
N PRO A 21 -6.59 -7.46 -19.85
CA PRO A 21 -7.36 -8.28 -18.94
C PRO A 21 -6.51 -9.09 -17.95
N GLN A 22 -5.35 -9.59 -18.38
CA GLN A 22 -4.42 -10.32 -17.52
C GLN A 22 -3.74 -9.41 -16.50
N HIS A 23 -3.43 -8.16 -16.88
CA HIS A 23 -2.93 -7.16 -15.93
C HIS A 23 -3.99 -6.82 -14.88
N LYS A 24 -5.24 -6.63 -15.30
CA LYS A 24 -6.37 -6.38 -14.39
C LYS A 24 -6.53 -7.49 -13.37
N GLU A 25 -6.62 -8.73 -13.80
CA GLU A 25 -6.72 -9.90 -12.91
C GLU A 25 -5.54 -9.95 -11.93
N PHE A 26 -4.31 -9.73 -12.45
CA PHE A 26 -3.13 -9.73 -11.60
C PHE A 26 -3.19 -8.63 -10.54
N ILE A 27 -3.56 -7.40 -10.89
CA ILE A 27 -3.64 -6.26 -9.98
C ILE A 27 -4.74 -6.46 -8.93
N GLU A 28 -5.96 -6.78 -9.36
CA GLU A 28 -7.12 -6.85 -8.48
C GLU A 28 -7.09 -8.04 -7.50
N THR A 29 -6.31 -9.06 -7.80
CA THR A 29 -6.10 -10.20 -6.89
C THR A 29 -4.97 -9.97 -5.86
N ARG A 30 -4.27 -8.83 -5.90
CA ARG A 30 -3.24 -8.51 -4.88
C ARG A 30 -3.89 -7.88 -3.66
N ASP A 31 -3.33 -8.19 -2.52
CA ASP A 31 -3.70 -7.64 -1.22
C ASP A 31 -2.70 -6.58 -0.74
N MET A 32 -1.69 -6.29 -1.53
CA MET A 32 -0.70 -5.25 -1.28
C MET A 32 0.07 -4.85 -2.54
N PHE A 33 0.63 -3.65 -2.49
CA PHE A 33 1.64 -3.17 -3.44
C PHE A 33 2.56 -2.14 -2.79
N TRP A 34 3.70 -1.85 -3.40
CA TRP A 34 4.54 -0.73 -3.04
C TRP A 34 4.24 0.45 -3.95
N LEU A 35 4.03 1.61 -3.32
CA LEU A 35 3.85 2.90 -3.98
C LEU A 35 5.12 3.73 -3.81
N ALA A 36 5.77 4.06 -4.92
CA ALA A 36 6.83 5.05 -4.97
C ALA A 36 6.25 6.42 -5.32
N THR A 37 6.68 7.44 -4.58
CA THR A 37 6.35 8.86 -4.82
C THR A 37 7.64 9.69 -4.72
N ILE A 38 7.58 10.96 -5.05
CA ILE A 38 8.72 11.90 -5.00
C ILE A 38 8.35 13.02 -4.04
N ASP A 39 9.19 13.26 -3.05
CA ASP A 39 8.98 14.34 -2.08
C ASP A 39 9.36 15.73 -2.65
N HIS A 40 9.14 16.77 -1.85
CA HIS A 40 9.41 18.17 -2.24
C HIS A 40 10.89 18.48 -2.48
N GLU A 41 11.80 17.63 -1.99
CA GLU A 41 13.25 17.74 -2.26
C GLU A 41 13.68 16.89 -3.46
N GLY A 42 12.73 16.23 -4.16
CA GLY A 42 13.04 15.37 -5.29
C GLY A 42 13.51 13.97 -4.91
N ARG A 43 13.44 13.59 -3.63
CA ARG A 43 13.87 12.27 -3.17
C ARG A 43 12.78 11.23 -3.43
N PRO A 44 13.11 10.04 -3.97
CA PRO A 44 12.17 8.96 -4.08
C PRO A 44 11.80 8.40 -2.70
N THR A 45 10.53 8.19 -2.47
CA THR A 45 10.00 7.54 -1.26
C THR A 45 9.20 6.32 -1.63
N VAL A 46 9.20 5.31 -0.76
CA VAL A 46 8.46 4.05 -1.00
C VAL A 46 7.60 3.75 0.22
N SER A 47 6.33 3.42 -0.02
CA SER A 47 5.40 3.03 1.02
C SER A 47 4.66 1.76 0.67
N TYR A 48 4.41 0.92 1.68
CA TYR A 48 3.52 -0.22 1.59
C TYR A 48 2.06 0.26 1.56
N LYS A 49 1.26 -0.30 0.66
CA LYS A 49 -0.19 -0.13 0.60
C LYS A 49 -0.83 -1.51 0.65
N GLY A 50 -1.69 -1.73 1.63
CA GLY A 50 -2.36 -3.01 1.85
C GLY A 50 -3.86 -2.87 1.94
N GLY A 51 -4.54 -3.96 1.63
CA GLY A 51 -6.00 -4.09 1.68
C GLY A 51 -6.41 -5.54 1.43
N ASP A 52 -7.69 -5.82 1.40
CA ASP A 52 -8.17 -7.11 0.91
C ASP A 52 -8.10 -7.17 -0.62
N PRO A 53 -7.99 -8.36 -1.25
CA PRO A 53 -8.06 -8.47 -2.70
C PRO A 53 -9.24 -7.69 -3.28
N GLY A 54 -8.97 -6.91 -4.31
CA GLY A 54 -9.93 -5.96 -4.89
C GLY A 54 -9.91 -4.56 -4.28
N PHE A 55 -9.01 -4.26 -3.32
CA PHE A 55 -8.81 -2.89 -2.85
C PHE A 55 -8.16 -1.99 -3.91
N VAL A 56 -7.42 -2.57 -4.84
CA VAL A 56 -6.98 -1.89 -6.07
C VAL A 56 -7.95 -2.25 -7.19
N ARG A 57 -8.48 -1.25 -7.87
CA ARG A 57 -9.44 -1.39 -8.96
C ARG A 57 -8.85 -0.91 -10.28
N VAL A 58 -9.01 -1.70 -11.31
CA VAL A 58 -8.78 -1.26 -12.69
C VAL A 58 -10.10 -0.71 -13.23
N VAL A 59 -10.16 0.61 -13.33
CA VAL A 59 -11.38 1.34 -13.72
C VAL A 59 -11.64 1.22 -15.22
N ASP A 60 -10.57 1.36 -16.00
CA ASP A 60 -10.54 1.22 -17.46
C ASP A 60 -9.15 0.78 -17.93
N THR A 61 -8.91 0.76 -19.24
CA THR A 61 -7.64 0.30 -19.82
C THR A 61 -6.43 1.19 -19.48
N LYS A 62 -6.65 2.36 -18.86
CA LYS A 62 -5.58 3.33 -18.54
C LYS A 62 -5.63 3.84 -17.11
N THR A 63 -6.62 3.41 -16.31
CA THR A 63 -6.85 3.97 -14.98
C THR A 63 -6.89 2.89 -13.91
N ILE A 64 -6.03 3.04 -12.92
CA ILE A 64 -6.04 2.26 -11.66
C ILE A 64 -6.52 3.19 -10.55
N ALA A 65 -7.36 2.68 -9.65
CA ALA A 65 -7.80 3.40 -8.46
C ALA A 65 -7.58 2.56 -7.20
N PHE A 66 -7.24 3.22 -6.09
CA PHE A 66 -7.11 2.58 -4.78
C PHE A 66 -7.46 3.54 -3.65
N PRO A 67 -7.96 3.04 -2.51
CA PRO A 67 -8.30 3.86 -1.37
C PRO A 67 -7.06 4.31 -0.60
N CYS A 68 -7.13 5.48 0.00
CA CYS A 68 -6.23 5.91 1.05
C CYS A 68 -6.92 5.71 2.40
N TYR A 69 -6.41 4.75 3.17
CA TYR A 69 -6.84 4.49 4.54
C TYR A 69 -6.03 5.33 5.53
N ASP A 70 -6.61 5.56 6.70
CA ASP A 70 -5.91 6.19 7.81
C ASP A 70 -4.87 5.21 8.39
N GLY A 71 -3.61 5.54 8.24
CA GLY A 71 -2.49 4.76 8.77
C GLY A 71 -1.81 5.48 9.94
N ASN A 72 -0.63 6.02 9.69
CA ASN A 72 0.14 6.77 10.70
C ASN A 72 -0.27 8.25 10.83
N GLY A 73 -1.34 8.68 10.19
CA GLY A 73 -1.82 10.06 10.21
C GLY A 73 -0.99 11.08 9.44
N MET A 74 0.21 10.71 8.98
CA MET A 74 1.12 11.65 8.30
C MET A 74 0.71 11.90 6.85
N PHE A 75 -0.02 10.99 6.20
CA PHE A 75 -0.40 11.07 4.79
C PHE A 75 0.76 11.41 3.84
N TYR A 76 1.98 10.99 4.20
CA TYR A 76 3.22 11.39 3.54
C TYR A 76 3.19 11.18 2.02
N SER A 77 2.74 10.00 1.57
CA SER A 77 2.59 9.73 0.13
C SER A 77 1.56 10.66 -0.53
N MET A 78 0.49 11.01 0.17
CA MET A 78 -0.55 11.89 -0.36
C MET A 78 -0.04 13.32 -0.46
N GLY A 79 0.69 13.79 0.56
CA GLY A 79 1.37 15.09 0.51
C GLY A 79 2.35 15.20 -0.68
N ASN A 80 3.14 14.15 -0.92
CA ASN A 80 4.04 14.11 -2.07
C ASN A 80 3.28 14.23 -3.39
N LEU A 81 2.15 13.52 -3.53
CA LEU A 81 1.34 13.55 -4.75
C LEU A 81 0.71 14.91 -5.04
N MET A 82 0.48 15.74 -4.03
CA MET A 82 0.01 17.12 -4.22
C MET A 82 1.08 17.99 -4.89
N GLY A 83 2.36 17.73 -4.62
CA GLY A 83 3.49 18.45 -5.22
C GLY A 83 4.01 17.81 -6.51
N ASN A 84 3.96 16.49 -6.62
CA ASN A 84 4.46 15.74 -7.77
C ASN A 84 3.59 14.50 -8.03
N SER A 85 2.81 14.54 -9.10
CA SER A 85 1.88 13.47 -9.45
C SER A 85 2.51 12.17 -9.95
N LYS A 86 3.81 12.14 -10.21
CA LYS A 86 4.50 10.94 -10.73
C LYS A 86 4.53 9.83 -9.70
N VAL A 87 4.15 8.63 -10.11
CA VAL A 87 4.14 7.43 -9.26
C VAL A 87 4.76 6.23 -9.95
N GLY A 88 5.33 5.36 -9.12
CA GLY A 88 5.65 3.99 -9.48
C GLY A 88 4.91 3.02 -8.57
N MET A 89 4.31 1.98 -9.15
CA MET A 89 3.65 0.91 -8.39
C MET A 89 4.33 -0.42 -8.69
N LEU A 90 4.60 -1.19 -7.64
CA LEU A 90 5.14 -2.54 -7.77
C LEU A 90 4.19 -3.54 -7.12
N PHE A 91 3.58 -4.37 -7.94
CA PHE A 91 2.77 -5.50 -7.52
C PHE A 91 3.59 -6.79 -7.57
N VAL A 92 3.50 -7.61 -6.54
CA VAL A 92 4.23 -8.89 -6.48
C VAL A 92 3.27 -10.00 -6.06
N ASN A 93 3.38 -11.15 -6.73
CA ASN A 93 2.80 -12.39 -6.27
C ASN A 93 3.93 -13.24 -5.67
N PHE A 94 3.92 -13.39 -4.36
CA PHE A 94 4.94 -14.17 -3.65
C PHE A 94 4.65 -15.67 -3.65
N TYR A 95 3.39 -16.08 -3.84
CA TYR A 95 3.05 -17.49 -3.89
C TYR A 95 3.49 -18.14 -5.21
N ARG A 96 3.23 -17.41 -6.33
CA ARG A 96 3.77 -17.74 -7.66
C ARG A 96 4.59 -16.55 -8.12
N PRO A 97 5.94 -16.58 -7.97
CA PRO A 97 6.77 -15.40 -8.20
C PRO A 97 6.49 -14.70 -9.53
N HIS A 98 5.88 -13.54 -9.43
CA HIS A 98 5.56 -12.66 -10.56
C HIS A 98 5.57 -11.21 -10.10
N ARG A 99 6.04 -10.31 -10.95
CA ARG A 99 6.07 -8.87 -10.69
C ARG A 99 5.47 -8.11 -11.85
N LEU A 100 4.66 -7.11 -11.51
CA LEU A 100 4.13 -6.14 -12.44
C LEU A 100 4.50 -4.74 -11.97
N ARG A 101 5.09 -3.94 -12.84
CA ARG A 101 5.35 -2.53 -12.62
C ARG A 101 4.35 -1.69 -13.37
N VAL A 102 3.92 -0.62 -12.73
CA VAL A 102 3.11 0.42 -13.31
C VAL A 102 3.75 1.76 -13.02
N GLN A 103 3.85 2.61 -14.02
CA GLN A 103 4.20 4.01 -13.87
C GLN A 103 3.01 4.86 -14.35
N GLY A 104 2.84 6.02 -13.75
CA GLY A 104 1.72 6.87 -14.10
C GLY A 104 1.71 8.21 -13.37
N LEU A 105 0.62 8.92 -13.59
CA LEU A 105 0.33 10.19 -12.95
C LEU A 105 -0.88 10.01 -12.02
N ALA A 106 -0.71 10.34 -10.75
CA ALA A 106 -1.73 10.19 -9.74
C ALA A 106 -2.51 11.48 -9.50
N THR A 107 -3.80 11.34 -9.23
CA THR A 107 -4.68 12.38 -8.69
C THR A 107 -5.34 11.87 -7.44
N ILE A 108 -5.63 12.75 -6.49
CA ILE A 108 -6.27 12.43 -5.21
C ILE A 108 -7.61 13.15 -5.14
N ARG A 109 -8.66 12.44 -4.71
CA ARG A 109 -10.00 13.01 -4.53
C ARG A 109 -10.68 12.44 -3.29
N ASP A 110 -11.26 13.30 -2.50
CA ASP A 110 -12.11 12.99 -1.35
C ASP A 110 -13.61 12.91 -1.70
N ASP A 111 -13.96 13.38 -2.92
CA ASP A 111 -15.29 13.32 -3.51
C ASP A 111 -15.44 12.28 -4.62
N ASP A 112 -14.50 11.33 -4.73
CA ASP A 112 -14.53 10.31 -5.77
C ASP A 112 -15.70 9.33 -5.56
N PRO A 113 -16.50 9.02 -6.61
CA PRO A 113 -17.61 8.07 -6.49
C PRO A 113 -17.22 6.68 -5.98
N LEU A 114 -15.97 6.24 -6.22
CA LEU A 114 -15.47 4.96 -5.71
C LEU A 114 -15.30 4.95 -4.18
N LEU A 115 -15.29 6.11 -3.53
CA LEU A 115 -15.13 6.19 -2.08
C LEU A 115 -16.20 5.38 -1.34
N ALA A 116 -17.43 5.37 -1.85
CA ALA A 116 -18.54 4.60 -1.30
C ALA A 116 -18.31 3.07 -1.29
N ASN A 117 -17.36 2.57 -2.09
CA ASN A 117 -17.03 1.16 -2.19
C ASN A 117 -15.95 0.70 -1.21
N PHE A 118 -15.32 1.63 -0.49
CA PHE A 118 -14.20 1.33 0.40
C PHE A 118 -14.49 1.83 1.83
N PHE A 119 -14.81 0.89 2.69
CA PHE A 119 -15.14 1.17 4.08
C PHE A 119 -13.97 1.90 4.78
N GLU A 120 -14.26 2.98 5.53
CA GLU A 120 -13.29 3.86 6.21
C GLU A 120 -12.22 4.52 5.32
N ALA A 121 -12.31 4.44 4.00
CA ALA A 121 -11.41 5.18 3.13
C ALA A 121 -11.68 6.70 3.26
N GLN A 122 -10.62 7.50 3.22
CA GLN A 122 -10.73 8.95 3.35
C GLN A 122 -10.68 9.66 2.00
N MET A 123 -10.01 9.06 1.04
CA MET A 123 -9.87 9.58 -0.32
C MET A 123 -9.53 8.44 -1.27
N ILE A 124 -9.69 8.67 -2.56
CA ILE A 124 -9.29 7.77 -3.63
C ILE A 124 -8.12 8.38 -4.38
N VAL A 125 -7.14 7.55 -4.65
CA VAL A 125 -6.05 7.85 -5.58
C VAL A 125 -6.36 7.20 -6.91
N ARG A 126 -6.40 7.98 -7.99
CA ARG A 126 -6.48 7.49 -9.36
C ARG A 126 -5.13 7.66 -10.04
N VAL A 127 -4.66 6.64 -10.70
CA VAL A 127 -3.42 6.65 -11.45
C VAL A 127 -3.71 6.49 -12.94
N SER A 128 -3.44 7.52 -13.71
CA SER A 128 -3.41 7.44 -15.17
C SER A 128 -2.12 6.74 -15.58
N VAL A 129 -2.25 5.53 -16.10
CA VAL A 129 -1.11 4.66 -16.43
C VAL A 129 -0.41 5.19 -17.68
N THR A 130 0.89 5.40 -17.58
CA THR A 130 1.76 5.76 -18.71
C THR A 130 2.53 4.55 -19.21
N GLU A 131 2.93 3.67 -18.29
CA GLU A 131 3.67 2.45 -18.60
C GLU A 131 3.23 1.31 -17.70
N ILE A 132 3.11 0.12 -18.27
CA ILE A 132 2.83 -1.12 -17.54
C ILE A 132 3.63 -2.26 -18.17
N PHE A 133 4.37 -3.02 -17.34
CA PHE A 133 5.18 -4.13 -17.82
C PHE A 133 5.50 -5.16 -16.75
N ARG A 134 5.71 -6.39 -17.20
CA ARG A 134 6.15 -7.49 -16.35
C ARG A 134 7.67 -7.49 -16.23
N ASN A 135 8.17 -7.74 -15.03
CA ASN A 135 9.59 -8.02 -14.81
C ASN A 135 9.81 -9.53 -14.61
N CYS A 136 11.03 -9.97 -14.96
CA CYS A 136 11.48 -11.32 -14.69
C CYS A 136 11.27 -11.67 -13.20
N PRO A 137 10.68 -12.83 -12.86
CA PRO A 137 10.48 -13.26 -11.48
C PRO A 137 11.76 -13.74 -10.79
N ARG A 138 12.88 -13.76 -11.49
CA ARG A 138 14.16 -14.21 -10.96
C ARG A 138 14.50 -13.46 -9.66
N TYR A 139 14.94 -14.18 -8.64
CA TYR A 139 15.26 -13.69 -7.30
C TYR A 139 14.05 -13.25 -6.43
N VAL A 140 12.83 -13.40 -6.88
CA VAL A 140 11.66 -13.22 -6.03
C VAL A 140 11.46 -14.47 -5.19
N HIS A 141 11.63 -14.35 -3.87
CA HIS A 141 11.40 -15.47 -2.95
C HIS A 141 9.91 -15.79 -2.86
N ARG A 142 9.61 -17.04 -2.51
CA ARG A 142 8.24 -17.49 -2.26
C ARG A 142 7.90 -17.30 -0.78
N TYR A 143 6.75 -16.69 -0.53
CA TYR A 143 6.20 -16.53 0.81
C TYR A 143 4.77 -17.06 0.87
N LYS A 144 4.39 -17.56 2.02
CA LYS A 144 3.01 -17.90 2.35
C LYS A 144 2.48 -16.82 3.30
N LYS A 145 1.33 -16.24 2.97
CA LYS A 145 0.62 -15.33 3.87
C LYS A 145 0.12 -16.13 5.06
N ILE A 146 0.45 -15.69 6.27
CA ILE A 146 0.00 -16.29 7.51
C ILE A 146 -1.40 -15.75 7.85
N ASN A 147 -1.52 -14.42 7.97
CA ASN A 147 -2.76 -13.74 8.34
C ASN A 147 -3.02 -12.51 7.47
N ALA A 148 -4.28 -12.10 7.39
CA ALA A 148 -4.64 -10.77 6.92
C ALA A 148 -4.44 -9.76 8.07
N SER A 149 -4.06 -8.51 7.74
CA SER A 149 -3.98 -7.47 8.76
C SER A 149 -5.37 -7.14 9.33
N GLU A 150 -5.46 -7.08 10.65
CA GLU A 150 -6.66 -6.64 11.37
C GLU A 150 -6.95 -5.15 11.15
N SER A 151 -5.92 -4.38 10.79
CA SER A 151 -6.05 -2.95 10.52
C SER A 151 -6.63 -2.63 9.13
N VAL A 152 -6.86 -3.64 8.29
CA VAL A 152 -7.60 -3.43 7.03
C VAL A 152 -9.07 -3.22 7.36
N PRO A 153 -9.66 -2.05 7.00
CA PRO A 153 -11.05 -1.78 7.31
C PRO A 153 -12.00 -2.76 6.60
N ARG A 154 -12.95 -3.34 7.36
CA ARG A 154 -13.98 -4.26 6.84
C ARG A 154 -15.32 -3.92 7.43
N VAL A 155 -16.36 -3.99 6.61
CA VAL A 155 -17.75 -3.80 7.07
C VAL A 155 -18.08 -4.81 8.16
N GLY A 156 -18.66 -4.34 9.24
CA GLY A 156 -19.05 -5.18 10.40
C GLY A 156 -17.90 -5.54 11.35
N THR A 157 -16.68 -5.08 11.07
CA THR A 157 -15.54 -5.27 11.97
C THR A 157 -15.00 -3.92 12.41
N LYS A 158 -14.75 -3.76 13.70
CA LYS A 158 -14.14 -2.53 14.22
C LYS A 158 -12.65 -2.53 13.89
N THR A 159 -12.20 -1.53 13.13
CA THR A 159 -10.78 -1.33 12.86
C THR A 159 -10.06 -0.89 14.14
N PRO A 160 -9.01 -1.60 14.59
CA PRO A 160 -8.26 -1.23 15.78
C PRO A 160 -7.67 0.18 15.68
N LEU A 161 -7.65 0.89 16.79
CA LEU A 161 -6.95 2.18 16.85
C LEU A 161 -5.45 1.95 16.69
N ALA A 162 -4.81 2.68 15.79
CA ALA A 162 -3.37 2.59 15.58
C ALA A 162 -2.61 2.86 16.90
N GLY A 163 -1.62 2.04 17.24
CA GLY A 163 -0.93 2.11 18.52
C GLY A 163 -0.36 3.49 18.85
N TRP A 164 0.22 4.19 17.87
CA TRP A 164 0.74 5.54 18.09
C TRP A 164 -0.33 6.57 18.50
N LYS A 165 -1.60 6.39 18.06
CA LYS A 165 -2.73 7.23 18.46
C LYS A 165 -3.16 7.03 19.93
N ARG A 166 -2.58 6.04 20.60
CA ARG A 166 -2.80 5.79 22.02
C ARG A 166 -1.76 6.45 22.91
N VAL A 167 -0.70 7.03 22.33
CA VAL A 167 0.34 7.71 23.11
C VAL A 167 -0.25 8.96 23.77
N ASP A 168 -0.01 9.13 25.06
CA ASP A 168 -0.58 10.21 25.90
C ASP A 168 -0.25 11.60 25.37
N THR A 169 1.01 11.81 24.94
CA THR A 169 1.51 13.10 24.46
C THR A 169 0.89 13.56 23.13
N VAL A 170 0.26 12.65 22.35
CA VAL A 170 -0.33 13.03 21.05
C VAL A 170 -1.85 13.21 21.12
N GLN A 171 -2.48 12.99 22.29
CA GLN A 171 -3.95 13.00 22.39
C GLN A 171 -4.58 14.33 21.95
N SER A 172 -3.94 15.46 22.27
CA SER A 172 -4.41 16.80 21.89
C SER A 172 -4.26 17.12 20.40
N GLU A 173 -3.39 16.39 19.70
CA GLU A 173 -3.09 16.62 18.29
C GLU A 173 -3.90 15.71 17.35
N LEU A 174 -4.63 14.75 17.91
CA LEU A 174 -5.43 13.82 17.14
C LEU A 174 -6.60 14.53 16.44
N ALA A 175 -6.94 14.05 15.25
CA ALA A 175 -8.14 14.48 14.55
C ALA A 175 -9.40 14.26 15.42
N ALA A 176 -10.42 15.11 15.26
CA ALA A 176 -11.63 15.09 16.08
C ALA A 176 -12.30 13.71 16.19
N LYS A 177 -12.28 12.91 15.11
CA LYS A 177 -12.82 11.54 15.08
C LYS A 177 -12.09 10.56 16.00
N ASP A 178 -10.81 10.84 16.33
CA ASP A 178 -9.96 9.97 17.13
C ASP A 178 -9.81 10.45 18.59
N GLN A 179 -10.21 11.69 18.89
CA GLN A 179 -10.13 12.25 20.24
C GLN A 179 -10.94 11.42 21.24
N GLY A 180 -10.32 11.12 22.39
CA GLY A 180 -10.91 10.28 23.44
C GLY A 180 -11.17 8.82 23.05
N ARG A 181 -10.75 8.41 21.86
CA ARG A 181 -10.93 7.03 21.39
C ARG A 181 -10.01 6.07 22.14
N ALA A 182 -8.78 6.49 22.43
CA ALA A 182 -7.83 5.70 23.21
C ALA A 182 -8.41 5.30 24.58
N GLU A 183 -8.99 6.26 25.32
CA GLU A 183 -9.61 6.02 26.62
C GLU A 183 -10.75 4.99 26.53
N ARG A 184 -11.62 5.12 25.53
CA ARG A 184 -12.75 4.20 25.32
C ARG A 184 -12.33 2.79 24.89
N GLU A 185 -11.14 2.63 24.32
CA GLU A 185 -10.68 1.39 23.71
C GLU A 185 -9.53 0.71 24.49
N GLY A 186 -9.36 1.05 25.78
CA GLY A 186 -8.42 0.35 26.67
C GLY A 186 -7.25 1.20 27.16
N GLY A 187 -7.38 2.54 27.10
CA GLY A 187 -6.46 3.49 27.70
C GLY A 187 -5.36 3.99 26.78
N THR A 188 -4.62 4.97 27.27
CA THR A 188 -3.45 5.54 26.63
C THR A 188 -2.17 4.81 27.04
N TYR A 189 -1.10 5.05 26.32
CA TYR A 189 0.25 4.58 26.62
C TYR A 189 1.15 5.79 26.91
N SER A 190 2.00 5.66 27.90
CA SER A 190 3.19 6.52 27.98
C SER A 190 4.11 6.21 26.79
N ARG A 191 5.00 7.14 26.46
CA ARG A 191 5.99 6.92 25.39
C ARG A 191 6.82 5.64 25.63
N GLU A 192 7.24 5.40 26.88
CA GLU A 192 8.02 4.22 27.22
C GLU A 192 7.23 2.91 27.03
N GLU A 193 5.95 2.89 27.42
CA GLU A 193 5.07 1.73 27.20
C GLU A 193 4.85 1.46 25.70
N TYR A 194 4.72 2.53 24.91
CA TYR A 194 4.58 2.40 23.46
C TYR A 194 5.86 1.85 22.82
N GLU A 195 7.04 2.30 23.24
CA GLU A 195 8.32 1.76 22.76
C GLU A 195 8.47 0.26 23.12
N LYS A 196 8.07 -0.15 24.31
CA LYS A 196 8.02 -1.57 24.71
C LYS A 196 7.00 -2.36 23.87
N TYR A 197 5.82 -1.78 23.64
CA TYR A 197 4.81 -2.39 22.77
C TYR A 197 5.37 -2.62 21.35
N MET A 198 6.01 -1.62 20.76
CA MET A 198 6.60 -1.72 19.42
C MET A 198 7.74 -2.75 19.37
N ALA A 199 8.56 -2.82 20.39
CA ALA A 199 9.61 -3.84 20.50
C ALA A 199 9.01 -5.26 20.52
N ASN A 200 7.95 -5.47 21.27
CA ASN A 200 7.26 -6.76 21.34
C ASN A 200 6.58 -7.14 20.02
N VAL A 201 5.97 -6.17 19.32
CA VAL A 201 5.38 -6.38 17.99
C VAL A 201 6.45 -6.74 16.97
N SER A 202 7.64 -6.12 17.07
CA SER A 202 8.77 -6.39 16.18
C SER A 202 9.51 -7.70 16.47
N CYS A 203 9.46 -8.14 17.73
CA CYS A 203 10.18 -9.32 18.23
C CYS A 203 9.24 -10.50 18.55
N SER A 204 7.93 -10.36 18.35
CA SER A 204 7.06 -11.53 18.47
C SER A 204 7.47 -12.52 17.40
N ASP A 205 8.28 -13.50 17.81
CA ASP A 205 8.55 -14.71 17.07
C ASP A 205 7.21 -15.31 16.66
N VAL A 206 6.78 -15.04 15.45
CA VAL A 206 5.86 -15.94 14.80
C VAL A 206 6.66 -17.23 14.68
N ALA A 207 6.46 -18.15 15.62
CA ALA A 207 6.93 -19.51 15.50
C ALA A 207 6.48 -19.95 14.11
N VAL A 208 7.39 -19.98 13.15
CA VAL A 208 7.14 -20.60 11.86
C VAL A 208 6.85 -22.05 12.20
N PRO A 209 5.67 -22.58 11.93
CA PRO A 209 5.44 -23.99 12.17
C PRO A 209 6.50 -24.74 11.39
N ASP A 210 7.37 -25.46 12.09
CA ASP A 210 8.28 -26.43 11.50
C ASP A 210 7.40 -27.43 10.72
N GLY A 211 7.43 -27.36 9.44
CA GLY A 211 6.63 -28.28 8.66
C GLY A 211 6.68 -28.05 7.17
N GLU A 212 7.39 -28.96 6.59
CA GLU A 212 7.47 -29.38 5.21
C GLU A 212 8.53 -28.69 4.35
N SER A 213 9.75 -29.15 4.59
CA SER A 213 10.76 -29.32 3.55
C SER A 213 10.21 -30.22 2.43
N ARG A 214 9.86 -29.63 1.27
CA ARG A 214 10.09 -30.25 -0.07
C ARG A 214 9.74 -29.27 -1.17
#